data_d5ab43946f952dd5b4b66f0bb47d68d0
#
_entry.id   d5ab43946f952dd5b4b66f0bb47d68d0
#
_cell.length_a   1.000
_cell.length_b   1.000
_cell.length_c   1.000
_cell.angle_alpha   90.00
_cell.angle_beta   90.00
_cell.angle_gamma   90.00
#
_symmetry.space_group_name_H-M   'P 1'
#
loop_
_entity.id
_entity.type
_entity.pdbx_description
1 polymer ?
#
loop_
_entity_poly.entity_id
_entity_poly.type
_entity_poly.pdbx_seq_one_letter_code
_entity_poly.pdbx_strand_id
1 'polypeptide(L)'
;MKTPAVVFTGPGQVEVRDMEVPEPGPGQVGVRTVFSGVSQGTERWALTGRYGQFARDPAATYPCSPGYQAAGVVDIIGSGITDLQVGDRVFLSGTRFLDPSHKYPGPCMASHSGYLVAARTDVTPVPQNVDMAAAALYHMAGVSRHGVRLSKVQPGDYVAVIGLGMIGQMSAQAARRAGARVMGTDLIASRVQAAAEHSADRAVDASAERLEEVIGVEHPGGADVVIDTTGDHRIFDRCLGLIRREGRIVMQGYYPDPIMINFHRTHIQRPTVTFPCGWDDEYNAELADDMAAGAVVITPLITHRVPFEKAPSAYELVLEHPEQSLGMVLSWSAAGAGPASQTTFA
;
A
#
# COMPACT_ATOMS: atom_id res chain seq x y z
N MET A 1 -10.22 25.18 -10.12
CA MET A 1 -11.19 24.79 -9.08
C MET A 1 -10.46 24.64 -7.74
N LYS A 2 -11.05 25.10 -6.62
CA LYS A 2 -10.47 24.89 -5.28
C LYS A 2 -10.96 23.57 -4.67
N THR A 3 -10.05 22.86 -3.99
CA THR A 3 -10.33 21.58 -3.33
C THR A 3 -9.48 21.45 -2.06
N PRO A 4 -10.03 20.87 -0.96
CA PRO A 4 -9.22 20.54 0.20
C PRO A 4 -8.21 19.46 -0.15
N ALA A 5 -7.01 19.54 0.43
CA ALA A 5 -5.95 18.56 0.28
C ALA A 5 -5.13 18.45 1.57
N VAL A 6 -4.61 17.26 1.84
CA VAL A 6 -3.61 17.05 2.90
C VAL A 6 -2.26 17.52 2.38
N VAL A 7 -1.57 18.31 3.19
CA VAL A 7 -0.25 18.88 2.87
C VAL A 7 0.72 18.59 4.01
N PHE A 8 1.84 17.99 3.66
CA PHE A 8 3.03 17.94 4.53
C PHE A 8 3.80 19.24 4.35
N THR A 9 3.82 20.09 5.38
CA THR A 9 4.44 21.41 5.34
C THR A 9 5.90 21.38 5.78
N GLY A 10 6.29 20.32 6.48
CA GLY A 10 7.62 20.05 6.97
C GLY A 10 7.65 18.69 7.68
N PRO A 11 8.81 18.26 8.21
CA PRO A 11 8.92 17.02 8.95
C PRO A 11 7.97 16.99 10.17
N GLY A 12 7.10 15.97 10.22
CA GLY A 12 6.11 15.79 11.26
C GLY A 12 4.92 16.76 11.21
N GLN A 13 4.82 17.61 10.17
CA GLN A 13 3.79 18.64 10.08
C GLN A 13 2.77 18.29 9.00
N VAL A 14 1.53 18.14 9.41
CA VAL A 14 0.39 17.78 8.54
C VAL A 14 -0.69 18.84 8.67
N GLU A 15 -1.14 19.39 7.54
CA GLU A 15 -2.22 20.36 7.48
C GLU A 15 -3.23 19.96 6.40
N VAL A 16 -4.46 20.45 6.53
CA VAL A 16 -5.45 20.45 5.46
C VAL A 16 -5.53 21.86 4.89
N ARG A 17 -5.32 22.00 3.59
CA ARG A 17 -5.33 23.30 2.88
C ARG A 17 -6.22 23.24 1.66
N ASP A 18 -6.81 24.39 1.30
CA ASP A 18 -7.45 24.54 0.00
C ASP A 18 -6.38 24.75 -1.08
N MET A 19 -6.37 23.84 -2.04
CA MET A 19 -5.46 23.86 -3.18
C MET A 19 -6.23 24.12 -4.47
N GLU A 20 -5.58 24.71 -5.48
CA GLU A 20 -6.18 24.90 -6.79
C GLU A 20 -5.72 23.79 -7.74
N VAL A 21 -6.70 23.08 -8.32
CA VAL A 21 -6.47 22.08 -9.39
C VAL A 21 -6.89 22.70 -10.74
N PRO A 22 -6.23 22.31 -11.86
CA PRO A 22 -6.65 22.71 -13.19
C PRO A 22 -8.03 22.13 -13.53
N GLU A 23 -8.68 22.68 -14.55
CA GLU A 23 -9.80 21.99 -15.19
C GLU A 23 -9.27 20.85 -16.09
N PRO A 24 -10.00 19.73 -16.22
CA PRO A 24 -9.59 18.66 -17.12
C PRO A 24 -9.51 19.14 -18.58
N GLY A 25 -8.35 18.98 -19.20
CA GLY A 25 -8.12 19.25 -20.61
C GLY A 25 -8.48 18.04 -21.51
N PRO A 26 -8.18 18.12 -22.83
CA PRO A 26 -8.34 16.99 -23.74
C PRO A 26 -7.58 15.74 -23.23
N GLY A 27 -8.24 14.57 -23.27
CA GLY A 27 -7.67 13.30 -22.78
C GLY A 27 -7.54 13.17 -21.26
N GLN A 28 -8.09 14.13 -20.49
CA GLN A 28 -8.09 14.10 -19.03
C GLN A 28 -9.50 13.95 -18.46
N VAL A 29 -9.60 13.44 -17.25
CA VAL A 29 -10.84 13.36 -16.48
C VAL A 29 -10.67 14.08 -15.13
N GLY A 30 -11.75 14.72 -14.68
CA GLY A 30 -11.93 15.23 -13.33
C GLY A 30 -12.72 14.23 -12.49
N VAL A 31 -12.22 13.92 -11.31
CA VAL A 31 -12.78 12.91 -10.42
C VAL A 31 -13.02 13.50 -9.04
N ARG A 32 -14.26 13.43 -8.55
CA ARG A 32 -14.56 13.68 -7.14
C ARG A 32 -14.08 12.49 -6.31
N THR A 33 -13.13 12.74 -5.43
CA THR A 33 -12.59 11.72 -4.55
C THR A 33 -13.66 11.27 -3.53
N VAL A 34 -13.80 9.97 -3.37
CA VAL A 34 -14.63 9.36 -2.31
C VAL A 34 -13.76 8.90 -1.16
N PHE A 35 -12.70 8.15 -1.48
CA PHE A 35 -11.67 7.73 -0.54
C PHE A 35 -10.28 7.87 -1.14
N SER A 36 -9.30 8.14 -0.29
CA SER A 36 -7.89 8.00 -0.62
C SER A 36 -7.17 7.12 0.41
N GLY A 37 -6.31 6.23 -0.07
CA GLY A 37 -5.67 5.22 0.75
C GLY A 37 -4.36 5.69 1.37
N VAL A 38 -4.23 5.60 2.69
CA VAL A 38 -2.99 5.96 3.42
C VAL A 38 -2.00 4.82 3.36
N SER A 39 -0.84 5.07 2.79
CA SER A 39 0.29 4.13 2.78
C SER A 39 1.16 4.33 4.02
N GLN A 40 0.76 3.72 5.12
CA GLN A 40 1.36 3.94 6.44
C GLN A 40 2.88 3.77 6.47
N GLY A 41 3.43 2.80 5.72
CA GLY A 41 4.88 2.62 5.61
C GLY A 41 5.56 3.78 4.88
N THR A 42 5.17 4.01 3.63
CA THR A 42 5.83 4.98 2.74
C THR A 42 5.61 6.43 3.20
N GLU A 43 4.35 6.78 3.52
CA GLU A 43 4.01 8.14 3.90
C GLU A 43 4.56 8.53 5.27
N ARG A 44 4.68 7.56 6.20
CA ARG A 44 5.39 7.75 7.46
C ARG A 44 6.84 8.22 7.23
N TRP A 45 7.54 7.58 6.29
CA TRP A 45 8.93 7.95 5.98
C TRP A 45 9.02 9.29 5.26
N ALA A 46 8.05 9.60 4.38
CA ALA A 46 7.96 10.92 3.77
C ALA A 46 7.69 12.00 4.83
N LEU A 47 6.70 11.79 5.70
CA LEU A 47 6.36 12.75 6.76
C LEU A 47 7.50 12.98 7.76
N THR A 48 8.28 11.95 8.10
CA THR A 48 9.41 12.08 9.01
C THR A 48 10.71 12.55 8.34
N GLY A 49 10.68 12.84 7.02
CA GLY A 49 11.87 13.26 6.28
C GLY A 49 12.89 12.15 6.02
N ARG A 50 12.52 10.88 6.22
CA ARG A 50 13.41 9.71 6.05
C ARG A 50 13.24 8.98 4.73
N TYR A 51 12.25 9.33 3.90
CA TYR A 51 12.15 8.80 2.54
C TYR A 51 13.26 9.37 1.67
N GLY A 52 13.90 8.56 0.82
CA GLY A 52 15.13 8.84 0.09
C GLY A 52 15.37 10.28 -0.39
N GLN A 53 14.43 10.89 -1.12
CA GLN A 53 14.55 12.28 -1.57
C GLN A 53 14.43 13.27 -0.40
N PHE A 54 13.55 13.02 0.55
CA PHE A 54 13.35 13.86 1.73
C PHE A 54 14.58 13.88 2.63
N ALA A 55 15.27 12.75 2.76
CA ALA A 55 16.50 12.68 3.53
C ALA A 55 17.68 13.43 2.86
N ARG A 56 17.68 13.52 1.51
CA ARG A 56 18.75 14.18 0.76
C ARG A 56 18.59 15.69 0.70
N ASP A 57 17.39 16.18 0.44
CA ASP A 57 17.09 17.61 0.30
C ASP A 57 15.66 17.91 0.80
N PRO A 58 15.48 18.14 2.11
CA PRO A 58 14.17 18.49 2.66
C PRO A 58 13.57 19.77 2.04
N ALA A 59 14.39 20.75 1.69
CA ALA A 59 13.91 22.01 1.12
C ALA A 59 13.33 21.85 -0.29
N ALA A 60 13.80 20.86 -1.05
CA ALA A 60 13.27 20.54 -2.37
C ALA A 60 12.04 19.61 -2.30
N THR A 61 11.62 19.15 -1.11
CA THR A 61 10.56 18.17 -0.95
C THR A 61 9.30 18.73 -0.28
N TYR A 62 9.40 19.72 0.57
CA TYR A 62 8.24 20.39 1.21
C TYR A 62 7.99 21.78 0.63
N PRO A 63 6.73 22.27 0.61
CA PRO A 63 5.51 21.53 0.92
C PRO A 63 5.14 20.54 -0.18
N CYS A 64 4.55 19.40 0.20
CA CYS A 64 4.04 18.40 -0.74
C CYS A 64 2.74 17.77 -0.22
N SER A 65 1.92 17.21 -1.11
CA SER A 65 0.73 16.44 -0.72
C SER A 65 1.00 14.95 -0.86
N PRO A 66 0.81 14.18 0.23
CA PRO A 66 1.02 12.74 0.22
C PRO A 66 -0.05 12.00 -0.60
N GLY A 67 0.13 10.69 -0.68
CA GLY A 67 -0.78 9.77 -1.32
C GLY A 67 -0.50 9.59 -2.80
N TYR A 68 -0.71 8.35 -3.24
CA TYR A 68 -0.52 7.91 -4.62
C TYR A 68 -1.64 6.97 -5.07
N GLN A 69 -2.75 6.90 -4.31
CA GLN A 69 -3.90 6.06 -4.60
C GLN A 69 -5.18 6.67 -4.04
N ALA A 70 -6.22 6.67 -4.88
CA ALA A 70 -7.55 7.14 -4.51
C ALA A 70 -8.62 6.43 -5.34
N ALA A 71 -9.84 6.46 -4.85
CA ALA A 71 -11.03 6.06 -5.60
C ALA A 71 -12.09 7.17 -5.54
N GLY A 72 -12.77 7.37 -6.64
CA GLY A 72 -13.75 8.45 -6.77
C GLY A 72 -14.76 8.20 -7.88
N VAL A 73 -15.49 9.25 -8.19
CA VAL A 73 -16.54 9.25 -9.22
C VAL A 73 -16.20 10.31 -10.27
N VAL A 74 -16.23 9.91 -11.53
CA VAL A 74 -15.97 10.81 -12.67
C VAL A 74 -17.00 11.94 -12.67
N ASP A 75 -16.52 13.17 -12.71
CA ASP A 75 -17.31 14.39 -12.67
C ASP A 75 -17.27 15.16 -13.99
N ILE A 76 -16.08 15.26 -14.57
CA ILE A 76 -15.85 15.98 -15.85
C ILE A 76 -15.01 15.08 -16.76
N ILE A 77 -15.38 15.05 -18.04
CA ILE A 77 -14.65 14.31 -19.07
C ILE A 77 -14.15 15.30 -20.13
N GLY A 78 -12.83 15.36 -20.30
CA GLY A 78 -12.19 16.11 -21.37
C GLY A 78 -12.45 15.51 -22.75
N SER A 79 -12.30 16.31 -23.79
CA SER A 79 -12.53 15.84 -25.16
C SER A 79 -11.59 14.69 -25.55
N GLY A 80 -12.06 13.79 -26.43
CA GLY A 80 -11.30 12.65 -26.92
C GLY A 80 -11.45 11.36 -26.10
N ILE A 81 -12.17 11.38 -24.99
CA ILE A 81 -12.47 10.19 -24.17
C ILE A 81 -13.87 9.69 -24.54
N THR A 82 -13.99 8.41 -24.89
CA THR A 82 -15.25 7.78 -25.33
C THR A 82 -15.64 6.54 -24.54
N ASP A 83 -14.78 6.08 -23.63
CA ASP A 83 -14.88 4.83 -22.88
C ASP A 83 -15.13 5.04 -21.37
N LEU A 84 -15.42 6.27 -20.97
CA LEU A 84 -15.90 6.66 -19.65
C LEU A 84 -17.09 7.61 -19.76
N GLN A 85 -17.91 7.63 -18.71
CA GLN A 85 -19.02 8.58 -18.55
C GLN A 85 -19.01 9.24 -17.16
N VAL A 86 -19.64 10.41 -17.06
CA VAL A 86 -19.87 11.06 -15.77
C VAL A 86 -20.69 10.13 -14.88
N GLY A 87 -20.26 9.95 -13.63
CA GLY A 87 -20.84 9.01 -12.68
C GLY A 87 -20.11 7.67 -12.59
N ASP A 88 -19.18 7.37 -13.50
CA ASP A 88 -18.38 6.15 -13.41
C ASP A 88 -17.51 6.14 -12.16
N ARG A 89 -17.46 4.99 -11.50
CA ARG A 89 -16.59 4.72 -10.35
C ARG A 89 -15.21 4.34 -10.86
N VAL A 90 -14.19 4.99 -10.32
CA VAL A 90 -12.81 4.79 -10.78
C VAL A 90 -11.82 4.78 -9.63
N PHE A 91 -10.67 4.14 -9.81
CA PHE A 91 -9.48 4.40 -9.01
C PHE A 91 -8.37 5.01 -9.88
N LEU A 92 -7.51 5.80 -9.25
CA LEU A 92 -6.48 6.57 -9.94
C LEU A 92 -5.37 7.00 -8.96
N SER A 93 -4.26 7.48 -9.54
CA SER A 93 -3.15 8.09 -8.81
C SER A 93 -3.15 9.60 -9.02
N GLY A 94 -3.18 10.34 -7.93
CA GLY A 94 -2.79 11.73 -7.82
C GLY A 94 -3.40 12.78 -8.76
N THR A 95 -2.95 13.99 -8.52
CA THR A 95 -3.24 15.20 -9.34
C THR A 95 -2.06 16.17 -9.31
N ARG A 96 -2.18 17.29 -10.01
CA ARG A 96 -1.22 18.40 -9.97
C ARG A 96 -1.95 19.68 -9.59
N PHE A 97 -1.47 20.38 -8.57
CA PHE A 97 -1.99 21.69 -8.19
C PHE A 97 -1.38 22.80 -9.03
N LEU A 98 -2.08 23.92 -9.12
CA LEU A 98 -1.62 25.10 -9.85
C LEU A 98 -0.57 25.91 -9.07
N ASP A 99 -0.40 25.65 -7.77
CA ASP A 99 0.62 26.28 -6.94
C ASP A 99 2.03 25.85 -7.38
N PRO A 100 2.86 26.73 -7.95
CA PRO A 100 4.21 26.39 -8.40
C PRO A 100 5.20 26.10 -7.26
N SER A 101 4.88 26.49 -6.03
CA SER A 101 5.72 26.19 -4.86
C SER A 101 5.52 24.76 -4.35
N HIS A 102 4.42 24.11 -4.74
CA HIS A 102 4.10 22.75 -4.31
C HIS A 102 5.04 21.73 -4.97
N LYS A 103 5.51 20.77 -4.19
CA LYS A 103 6.48 19.75 -4.64
C LYS A 103 5.81 18.38 -4.79
N TYR A 104 6.40 17.53 -5.63
CA TYR A 104 5.90 16.17 -5.91
C TYR A 104 7.03 15.14 -5.79
N PRO A 105 7.66 15.03 -4.61
CA PRO A 105 8.76 14.09 -4.42
C PRO A 105 8.23 12.67 -4.23
N GLY A 106 8.75 11.72 -5.01
CA GLY A 106 8.48 10.29 -4.84
C GLY A 106 7.00 9.95 -4.71
N PRO A 107 6.55 9.48 -3.54
CA PRO A 107 5.17 9.03 -3.33
C PRO A 107 4.16 10.15 -3.09
N CYS A 108 4.59 11.41 -3.09
CA CYS A 108 3.70 12.56 -2.89
C CYS A 108 3.08 12.97 -4.23
N MET A 109 2.04 12.26 -4.64
CA MET A 109 1.33 12.47 -5.90
C MET A 109 0.01 13.24 -5.72
N ALA A 110 -0.23 13.79 -4.52
CA ALA A 110 -1.43 14.55 -4.16
C ALA A 110 -2.76 13.79 -4.31
N SER A 111 -2.74 12.46 -4.05
CA SER A 111 -3.99 11.68 -4.04
C SER A 111 -4.88 11.99 -2.83
N HIS A 112 -4.32 12.52 -1.75
CA HIS A 112 -5.12 13.00 -0.62
C HIS A 112 -5.65 14.40 -0.90
N SER A 113 -6.59 14.46 -1.84
CA SER A 113 -7.30 15.67 -2.28
C SER A 113 -8.75 15.35 -2.60
N GLY A 114 -9.65 16.29 -2.36
CA GLY A 114 -11.10 16.13 -2.62
C GLY A 114 -11.44 16.08 -4.11
N TYR A 115 -10.55 16.55 -4.98
CA TYR A 115 -10.73 16.51 -6.43
C TYR A 115 -9.41 16.20 -7.12
N LEU A 116 -9.45 15.31 -8.10
CA LEU A 116 -8.30 14.86 -8.85
C LEU A 116 -8.51 15.07 -10.35
N VAL A 117 -7.44 15.47 -11.03
CA VAL A 117 -7.41 15.57 -12.50
C VAL A 117 -6.29 14.69 -13.01
N ALA A 118 -6.62 13.71 -13.84
CA ALA A 118 -5.69 12.70 -14.32
C ALA A 118 -5.86 12.45 -15.83
N ALA A 119 -4.84 11.93 -16.47
CA ALA A 119 -4.96 11.42 -17.83
C ALA A 119 -5.88 10.18 -17.85
N ARG A 120 -6.59 9.95 -18.97
CA ARG A 120 -7.47 8.77 -19.11
C ARG A 120 -6.71 7.46 -18.86
N THR A 121 -5.45 7.39 -19.27
CA THR A 121 -4.58 6.21 -19.09
C THR A 121 -4.32 5.84 -17.64
N ASP A 122 -4.39 6.80 -16.74
CA ASP A 122 -4.08 6.63 -15.32
C ASP A 122 -5.34 6.32 -14.48
N VAL A 123 -6.47 6.11 -15.16
CA VAL A 123 -7.77 5.91 -14.53
C VAL A 123 -8.34 4.55 -14.89
N THR A 124 -8.67 3.76 -13.88
CA THR A 124 -9.23 2.41 -14.06
C THR A 124 -10.66 2.35 -13.49
N PRO A 125 -11.64 1.84 -14.26
CA PRO A 125 -13.00 1.62 -13.77
C PRO A 125 -13.05 0.65 -12.59
N VAL A 126 -13.91 0.94 -11.61
CA VAL A 126 -14.16 0.10 -10.43
C VAL A 126 -15.48 -0.64 -10.60
N PRO A 127 -15.50 -1.98 -10.58
CA PRO A 127 -16.72 -2.77 -10.64
C PRO A 127 -17.72 -2.40 -9.53
N GLN A 128 -19.02 -2.52 -9.83
CA GLN A 128 -20.09 -2.05 -8.92
C GLN A 128 -20.13 -2.76 -7.57
N ASN A 129 -19.71 -4.01 -7.50
CA ASN A 129 -19.66 -4.81 -6.29
C ASN A 129 -18.39 -4.60 -5.43
N VAL A 130 -17.43 -3.78 -5.87
CA VAL A 130 -16.21 -3.47 -5.12
C VAL A 130 -16.46 -2.28 -4.19
N ASP A 131 -16.09 -2.39 -2.91
CA ASP A 131 -16.13 -1.27 -1.96
C ASP A 131 -15.15 -0.17 -2.41
N MET A 132 -15.59 1.09 -2.44
CA MET A 132 -14.77 2.23 -2.84
C MET A 132 -13.59 2.48 -1.89
N ALA A 133 -13.73 2.17 -0.61
CA ALA A 133 -12.61 2.25 0.33
C ALA A 133 -11.54 1.17 0.03
N ALA A 134 -11.96 -0.02 -0.36
CA ALA A 134 -11.06 -1.06 -0.82
C ALA A 134 -10.40 -0.67 -2.15
N ALA A 135 -11.16 -0.11 -3.11
CA ALA A 135 -10.63 0.39 -4.36
C ALA A 135 -9.57 1.48 -4.16
N ALA A 136 -9.70 2.33 -3.13
CA ALA A 136 -8.71 3.35 -2.80
C ALA A 136 -7.36 2.79 -2.32
N LEU A 137 -7.26 1.49 -2.08
CA LEU A 137 -6.02 0.79 -1.67
C LEU A 137 -5.43 -0.09 -2.79
N TYR A 138 -5.92 0.06 -4.02
CA TYR A 138 -5.57 -0.75 -5.19
C TYR A 138 -4.06 -0.82 -5.45
N HIS A 139 -3.38 0.31 -5.31
CA HIS A 139 -1.97 0.43 -5.60
C HIS A 139 -1.11 -0.45 -4.70
N MET A 140 -1.43 -0.51 -3.39
CA MET A 140 -0.73 -1.42 -2.48
C MET A 140 -0.94 -2.89 -2.87
N ALA A 141 -2.12 -3.26 -3.35
CA ALA A 141 -2.37 -4.60 -3.87
C ALA A 141 -1.55 -4.87 -5.15
N GLY A 142 -1.46 -3.88 -6.05
CA GLY A 142 -0.62 -3.96 -7.25
C GLY A 142 0.86 -4.13 -6.93
N VAL A 143 1.40 -3.32 -6.01
CA VAL A 143 2.80 -3.43 -5.54
C VAL A 143 3.07 -4.80 -4.94
N SER A 144 2.17 -5.31 -4.10
CA SER A 144 2.31 -6.64 -3.48
C SER A 144 2.32 -7.75 -4.51
N ARG A 145 1.42 -7.70 -5.48
CA ARG A 145 1.36 -8.65 -6.60
C ARG A 145 2.63 -8.58 -7.46
N HIS A 146 3.13 -7.38 -7.76
CA HIS A 146 4.35 -7.18 -8.51
C HIS A 146 5.55 -7.88 -7.85
N GLY A 147 5.73 -7.74 -6.52
CA GLY A 147 6.79 -8.42 -5.78
C GLY A 147 6.69 -9.94 -5.85
N VAL A 148 5.48 -10.49 -5.70
CA VAL A 148 5.23 -11.93 -5.84
C VAL A 148 5.57 -12.42 -7.25
N ARG A 149 5.19 -11.67 -8.29
CA ARG A 149 5.52 -12.00 -9.69
C ARG A 149 7.01 -11.97 -9.96
N LEU A 150 7.71 -10.91 -9.52
CA LEU A 150 9.17 -10.79 -9.69
C LEU A 150 9.94 -11.90 -8.96
N SER A 151 9.42 -12.39 -7.84
CA SER A 151 10.01 -13.52 -7.11
C SER A 151 9.74 -14.87 -7.77
N LYS A 152 8.95 -14.91 -8.85
CA LYS A 152 8.61 -16.13 -9.59
C LYS A 152 8.04 -17.22 -8.68
N VAL A 153 7.12 -16.86 -7.80
CA VAL A 153 6.36 -17.83 -6.99
C VAL A 153 5.66 -18.81 -7.92
N GLN A 154 5.79 -20.10 -7.62
CA GLN A 154 5.22 -21.20 -8.39
C GLN A 154 4.14 -21.93 -7.57
N PRO A 155 3.19 -22.60 -8.24
CA PRO A 155 2.27 -23.52 -7.55
C PRO A 155 3.05 -24.57 -6.76
N GLY A 156 2.69 -24.72 -5.48
CA GLY A 156 3.34 -25.65 -4.56
C GLY A 156 4.54 -25.08 -3.78
N ASP A 157 5.01 -23.87 -4.09
CA ASP A 157 6.01 -23.20 -3.25
C ASP A 157 5.47 -23.00 -1.82
N TYR A 158 6.35 -23.12 -0.82
CA TYR A 158 6.10 -22.68 0.54
C TYR A 158 6.64 -21.26 0.72
N VAL A 159 5.72 -20.30 0.93
CA VAL A 159 6.03 -18.88 1.06
C VAL A 159 5.86 -18.42 2.49
N ALA A 160 6.88 -17.83 3.08
CA ALA A 160 6.80 -17.17 4.38
C ALA A 160 6.76 -15.64 4.21
N VAL A 161 5.69 -15.00 4.70
CA VAL A 161 5.52 -13.54 4.69
C VAL A 161 5.81 -12.99 6.08
N ILE A 162 6.80 -12.11 6.20
CA ILE A 162 7.22 -11.48 7.45
C ILE A 162 6.71 -10.04 7.49
N GLY A 163 5.93 -9.74 8.53
CA GLY A 163 5.16 -8.51 8.64
C GLY A 163 3.80 -8.62 7.94
N LEU A 164 2.74 -8.44 8.70
CA LEU A 164 1.34 -8.56 8.23
C LEU A 164 0.61 -7.19 8.27
N GLY A 165 1.34 -6.12 7.98
CA GLY A 165 0.75 -4.85 7.57
C GLY A 165 0.01 -5.00 6.23
N MET A 166 -0.56 -3.93 5.69
CA MET A 166 -1.35 -4.01 4.44
C MET A 166 -0.58 -4.67 3.29
N ILE A 167 0.70 -4.32 3.09
CA ILE A 167 1.54 -4.95 2.05
C ILE A 167 1.71 -6.44 2.33
N GLY A 168 1.95 -6.85 3.58
CA GLY A 168 2.11 -8.27 3.94
C GLY A 168 0.83 -9.07 3.73
N GLN A 169 -0.32 -8.53 4.14
CA GLN A 169 -1.63 -9.14 3.91
C GLN A 169 -1.87 -9.38 2.41
N MET A 170 -1.65 -8.35 1.60
CA MET A 170 -1.86 -8.42 0.15
C MET A 170 -0.82 -9.30 -0.56
N SER A 171 0.43 -9.31 -0.08
CA SER A 171 1.48 -10.23 -0.61
C SER A 171 1.14 -11.68 -0.31
N ALA A 172 0.60 -11.97 0.87
CA ALA A 172 0.14 -13.32 1.23
C ALA A 172 -1.01 -13.77 0.32
N GLN A 173 -2.02 -12.92 0.08
CA GLN A 173 -3.11 -13.22 -0.84
C GLN A 173 -2.59 -13.44 -2.28
N ALA A 174 -1.68 -12.58 -2.75
CA ALA A 174 -1.10 -12.70 -4.08
C ALA A 174 -0.29 -14.00 -4.24
N ALA A 175 0.46 -14.42 -3.22
CA ALA A 175 1.20 -15.68 -3.24
C ALA A 175 0.26 -16.90 -3.23
N ARG A 176 -0.82 -16.88 -2.42
CA ARG A 176 -1.86 -17.93 -2.46
C ARG A 176 -2.51 -18.03 -3.83
N ARG A 177 -2.82 -16.89 -4.45
CA ARG A 177 -3.38 -16.85 -5.79
C ARG A 177 -2.42 -17.44 -6.84
N ALA A 178 -1.10 -17.30 -6.65
CA ALA A 178 -0.09 -17.96 -7.48
C ALA A 178 0.03 -19.47 -7.22
N GLY A 179 -0.77 -20.04 -6.32
CA GLY A 179 -0.78 -21.47 -5.98
C GLY A 179 0.21 -21.88 -4.90
N ALA A 180 0.80 -20.94 -4.18
CA ALA A 180 1.70 -21.23 -3.06
C ALA A 180 0.90 -21.58 -1.80
N ARG A 181 1.55 -22.34 -0.90
CA ARG A 181 1.15 -22.47 0.50
C ARG A 181 1.81 -21.36 1.30
N VAL A 182 1.03 -20.54 1.99
CA VAL A 182 1.49 -19.31 2.62
C VAL A 182 1.40 -19.36 4.14
N MET A 183 2.54 -19.13 4.79
CA MET A 183 2.62 -18.79 6.20
C MET A 183 2.84 -17.26 6.34
N GLY A 184 2.00 -16.60 7.12
CA GLY A 184 2.17 -15.19 7.48
C GLY A 184 2.56 -15.03 8.94
N THR A 185 3.39 -14.03 9.26
CA THR A 185 3.80 -13.78 10.64
C THR A 185 3.95 -12.31 10.97
N ASP A 186 3.53 -11.93 12.18
CA ASP A 186 3.69 -10.58 12.75
C ASP A 186 3.89 -10.69 14.27
N LEU A 187 4.32 -9.59 14.89
CA LEU A 187 4.39 -9.42 16.35
C LEU A 187 3.06 -8.91 16.93
N ILE A 188 2.15 -8.41 16.08
CA ILE A 188 0.89 -7.80 16.47
C ILE A 188 -0.24 -8.80 16.29
N ALA A 189 -0.83 -9.27 17.39
CA ALA A 189 -1.83 -10.32 17.40
C ALA A 189 -3.05 -10.04 16.49
N SER A 190 -3.53 -8.79 16.43
CA SER A 190 -4.64 -8.41 15.55
C SER A 190 -4.33 -8.58 14.08
N ARG A 191 -3.09 -8.34 13.65
CA ARG A 191 -2.63 -8.56 12.28
C ARG A 191 -2.49 -10.04 11.95
N VAL A 192 -2.02 -10.83 12.92
CA VAL A 192 -1.96 -12.30 12.81
C VAL A 192 -3.36 -12.87 12.64
N GLN A 193 -4.32 -12.41 13.45
CA GLN A 193 -5.73 -12.82 13.35
C GLN A 193 -6.31 -12.46 11.97
N ALA A 194 -6.13 -11.22 11.51
CA ALA A 194 -6.60 -10.80 10.20
C ALA A 194 -5.99 -11.64 9.06
N ALA A 195 -4.72 -12.03 9.19
CA ALA A 195 -4.08 -12.90 8.21
C ALA A 195 -4.64 -14.31 8.20
N ALA A 196 -4.92 -14.88 9.36
CA ALA A 196 -5.54 -16.20 9.49
C ALA A 196 -6.94 -16.26 8.87
N GLU A 197 -7.69 -15.15 8.96
CA GLU A 197 -9.05 -15.07 8.43
C GLU A 197 -9.08 -14.77 6.92
N HIS A 198 -8.12 -14.00 6.39
CA HIS A 198 -8.26 -13.40 5.07
C HIS A 198 -7.07 -13.61 4.12
N SER A 199 -5.86 -13.88 4.60
CA SER A 199 -4.68 -13.71 3.77
C SER A 199 -3.74 -14.91 3.68
N ALA A 200 -3.56 -15.70 4.74
CA ALA A 200 -2.59 -16.79 4.81
C ALA A 200 -3.25 -18.13 5.09
N ASP A 201 -2.59 -19.24 4.71
CA ASP A 201 -3.04 -20.60 5.06
C ASP A 201 -2.71 -20.91 6.51
N ARG A 202 -1.65 -20.31 7.03
CA ARG A 202 -1.28 -20.30 8.44
C ARG A 202 -0.79 -18.92 8.86
N ALA A 203 -1.24 -18.43 10.01
CA ALA A 203 -0.74 -17.22 10.63
C ALA A 203 -0.06 -17.56 11.97
N VAL A 204 1.10 -16.95 12.21
CA VAL A 204 1.97 -17.27 13.35
C VAL A 204 2.31 -15.99 14.10
N ASP A 205 2.10 -16.01 15.41
CA ASP A 205 2.57 -14.96 16.31
C ASP A 205 4.08 -15.14 16.59
N ALA A 206 4.89 -14.27 15.99
CA ALA A 206 6.35 -14.32 16.12
C ALA A 206 6.86 -13.94 17.52
N SER A 207 6.00 -13.46 18.41
CA SER A 207 6.33 -13.22 19.82
C SER A 207 6.21 -14.51 20.67
N ALA A 208 5.42 -15.48 20.21
CA ALA A 208 5.09 -16.71 20.94
C ALA A 208 5.74 -17.96 20.31
N GLU A 209 5.98 -17.97 19.00
CA GLU A 209 6.47 -19.14 18.28
C GLU A 209 7.79 -18.83 17.55
N ARG A 210 8.69 -19.81 17.49
CA ARG A 210 9.92 -19.70 16.71
C ARG A 210 9.66 -20.10 15.25
N LEU A 211 9.82 -19.16 14.35
CA LEU A 211 9.49 -19.34 12.92
C LEU A 211 10.30 -20.46 12.28
N GLU A 212 11.57 -20.59 12.66
CA GLU A 212 12.45 -21.65 12.17
C GLU A 212 11.92 -23.05 12.50
N GLU A 213 11.35 -23.22 13.69
CA GLU A 213 10.75 -24.49 14.14
C GLU A 213 9.44 -24.76 13.39
N VAL A 214 8.58 -23.72 13.26
CA VAL A 214 7.31 -23.83 12.53
C VAL A 214 7.57 -24.23 11.08
N ILE A 215 8.46 -23.52 10.38
CA ILE A 215 8.80 -23.82 8.99
C ILE A 215 9.46 -25.19 8.89
N GLY A 216 10.39 -25.53 9.80
CA GLY A 216 11.09 -26.80 9.77
C GLY A 216 10.17 -28.03 9.90
N VAL A 217 9.04 -27.88 10.61
CA VAL A 217 8.00 -28.92 10.72
C VAL A 217 7.15 -29.00 9.46
N GLU A 218 6.72 -27.86 8.91
CA GLU A 218 5.78 -27.81 7.79
C GLU A 218 6.45 -27.98 6.42
N HIS A 219 7.68 -27.50 6.30
CA HIS A 219 8.47 -27.56 5.06
C HIS A 219 9.95 -27.81 5.39
N PRO A 220 10.33 -29.08 5.62
CA PRO A 220 11.70 -29.44 5.95
C PRO A 220 12.71 -28.92 4.93
N GLY A 221 13.72 -28.20 5.40
CA GLY A 221 14.73 -27.57 4.54
C GLY A 221 14.58 -26.05 4.39
N GLY A 222 13.47 -25.46 4.84
CA GLY A 222 13.21 -24.02 4.81
C GLY A 222 12.25 -23.59 3.69
N ALA A 223 11.76 -22.37 3.75
CA ALA A 223 10.81 -21.83 2.79
C ALA A 223 11.42 -21.67 1.39
N ASP A 224 10.63 -21.87 0.33
CA ASP A 224 11.04 -21.58 -1.05
C ASP A 224 11.22 -20.08 -1.28
N VAL A 225 10.34 -19.28 -0.68
CA VAL A 225 10.34 -17.82 -0.78
C VAL A 225 10.09 -17.21 0.60
N VAL A 226 10.85 -16.20 0.97
CA VAL A 226 10.56 -15.32 2.09
C VAL A 226 10.30 -13.93 1.55
N ILE A 227 9.14 -13.36 1.90
CA ILE A 227 8.74 -11.99 1.55
C ILE A 227 8.77 -11.15 2.83
N ASP A 228 9.70 -10.21 2.93
CA ASP A 228 9.72 -9.26 4.03
C ASP A 228 9.00 -7.96 3.68
N THR A 229 8.11 -7.54 4.57
CA THR A 229 7.35 -6.29 4.45
C THR A 229 7.50 -5.38 5.66
N THR A 230 8.40 -5.71 6.58
CA THR A 230 8.56 -5.00 7.86
C THR A 230 9.19 -3.62 7.73
N GLY A 231 10.05 -3.43 6.72
CA GLY A 231 10.89 -2.24 6.59
C GLY A 231 12.02 -2.16 7.63
N ASP A 232 12.29 -3.22 8.37
CA ASP A 232 13.44 -3.29 9.28
C ASP A 232 14.70 -3.69 8.50
N HIS A 233 15.66 -2.78 8.38
CA HIS A 233 16.91 -3.01 7.66
C HIS A 233 17.77 -4.16 8.22
N ARG A 234 17.47 -4.65 9.44
CA ARG A 234 18.19 -5.75 10.11
C ARG A 234 17.60 -7.13 9.82
N ILE A 235 16.46 -7.18 9.15
CA ILE A 235 15.68 -8.42 8.96
C ILE A 235 16.34 -9.42 8.02
N PHE A 236 17.27 -8.99 7.16
CA PHE A 236 17.81 -9.81 6.07
C PHE A 236 18.41 -11.15 6.56
N ASP A 237 19.21 -11.10 7.63
CA ASP A 237 19.82 -12.32 8.20
C ASP A 237 18.79 -13.32 8.75
N ARG A 238 17.65 -12.81 9.25
CA ARG A 238 16.52 -13.65 9.66
C ARG A 238 15.85 -14.28 8.44
N CYS A 239 15.56 -13.49 7.40
CA CYS A 239 15.02 -14.05 6.15
C CYS A 239 15.92 -15.14 5.58
N LEU A 240 17.24 -14.92 5.60
CA LEU A 240 18.24 -15.89 5.17
C LEU A 240 18.21 -17.19 5.98
N GLY A 241 17.88 -17.12 7.27
CA GLY A 241 17.74 -18.29 8.14
C GLY A 241 16.46 -19.10 7.92
N LEU A 242 15.45 -18.50 7.27
CA LEU A 242 14.15 -19.15 7.04
C LEU A 242 14.02 -19.79 5.67
N ILE A 243 14.83 -19.37 4.66
CA ILE A 243 14.77 -19.95 3.32
C ILE A 243 15.59 -21.23 3.22
N ARG A 244 15.17 -22.13 2.32
CA ARG A 244 16.02 -23.23 1.88
C ARG A 244 17.25 -22.73 1.09
N ARG A 245 18.24 -23.58 0.93
CA ARG A 245 19.37 -23.27 0.05
C ARG A 245 18.87 -22.96 -1.37
N GLU A 246 19.42 -21.90 -1.97
CA GLU A 246 19.00 -21.38 -3.28
C GLU A 246 17.55 -20.91 -3.31
N GLY A 247 16.98 -20.61 -2.14
CA GLY A 247 15.65 -20.00 -2.02
C GLY A 247 15.66 -18.54 -2.48
N ARG A 248 14.50 -17.91 -2.40
CA ARG A 248 14.27 -16.53 -2.87
C ARG A 248 13.89 -15.64 -1.70
N ILE A 249 14.44 -14.44 -1.65
CA ILE A 249 14.08 -13.39 -0.68
C ILE A 249 13.55 -12.20 -1.44
N VAL A 250 12.38 -11.69 -1.04
CA VAL A 250 11.78 -10.48 -1.57
C VAL A 250 11.79 -9.42 -0.48
N MET A 251 12.54 -8.36 -0.68
CA MET A 251 12.59 -7.20 0.20
C MET A 251 11.50 -6.21 -0.24
N GLN A 252 10.25 -6.51 0.15
CA GLN A 252 9.05 -5.80 -0.31
C GLN A 252 8.77 -4.52 0.49
N GLY A 253 9.28 -4.42 1.71
CA GLY A 253 9.19 -3.22 2.53
C GLY A 253 9.96 -2.04 1.94
N TYR A 254 9.71 -0.83 2.45
CA TYR A 254 10.58 0.31 2.23
C TYR A 254 11.56 0.44 3.40
N TYR A 255 12.85 0.45 3.09
CA TYR A 255 13.94 0.48 4.08
C TYR A 255 14.64 1.85 4.01
N PRO A 256 14.44 2.75 4.98
CA PRO A 256 15.09 4.06 4.97
C PRO A 256 16.60 3.97 5.25
N ASP A 257 17.02 2.92 5.96
CA ASP A 257 18.41 2.68 6.33
C ASP A 257 19.05 1.59 5.46
N PRO A 258 20.39 1.58 5.29
CA PRO A 258 21.09 0.55 4.54
C PRO A 258 20.87 -0.85 5.09
N ILE A 259 20.56 -1.81 4.23
CA ILE A 259 20.45 -3.21 4.60
C ILE A 259 21.85 -3.81 4.66
N MET A 260 22.21 -4.40 5.80
CA MET A 260 23.47 -5.10 5.98
C MET A 260 23.33 -6.58 5.65
N ILE A 261 24.30 -7.13 4.93
CA ILE A 261 24.33 -8.52 4.50
C ILE A 261 25.55 -9.22 5.11
N ASN A 262 25.33 -10.35 5.80
CA ASN A 262 26.41 -11.24 6.18
C ASN A 262 26.88 -12.02 4.93
N PHE A 263 28.00 -11.61 4.33
CA PHE A 263 28.48 -12.21 3.10
C PHE A 263 28.69 -13.72 3.19
N HIS A 264 29.33 -14.20 4.26
CA HIS A 264 29.63 -15.64 4.41
C HIS A 264 28.36 -16.50 4.43
N ARG A 265 27.39 -16.14 5.24
CA ARG A 265 26.10 -16.85 5.30
C ARG A 265 25.36 -16.79 3.97
N THR A 266 25.28 -15.61 3.36
CA THR A 266 24.61 -15.39 2.07
C THR A 266 25.29 -16.20 0.96
N HIS A 267 26.63 -16.21 0.92
CA HIS A 267 27.41 -16.99 -0.05
C HIS A 267 27.15 -18.50 0.04
N ILE A 268 27.04 -19.05 1.26
CA ILE A 268 26.73 -20.47 1.45
C ILE A 268 25.27 -20.77 1.06
N GLN A 269 24.33 -19.92 1.45
CA GLN A 269 22.90 -20.10 1.21
C GLN A 269 22.50 -19.86 -0.26
N ARG A 270 23.24 -18.98 -0.96
CA ARG A 270 23.06 -18.64 -2.38
C ARG A 270 21.64 -18.20 -2.75
N PRO A 271 21.03 -17.24 -2.02
CA PRO A 271 19.69 -16.80 -2.33
C PRO A 271 19.61 -15.99 -3.62
N THR A 272 18.45 -16.01 -4.27
CA THR A 272 18.07 -14.93 -5.20
C THR A 272 17.35 -13.86 -4.39
N VAL A 273 17.80 -12.61 -4.48
CA VAL A 273 17.22 -11.49 -3.75
C VAL A 273 16.57 -10.51 -4.73
N THR A 274 15.33 -10.13 -4.46
CA THR A 274 14.55 -9.19 -5.28
C THR A 274 14.15 -7.98 -4.45
N PHE A 275 14.32 -6.79 -5.03
CA PHE A 275 13.88 -5.51 -4.46
C PHE A 275 12.81 -4.90 -5.39
N PRO A 276 11.54 -5.24 -5.21
CA PRO A 276 10.49 -4.72 -6.06
C PRO A 276 10.25 -3.24 -5.80
N CYS A 277 10.01 -2.50 -6.87
CA CYS A 277 9.63 -1.09 -6.80
C CYS A 277 8.55 -0.81 -7.84
N GLY A 278 7.53 -0.07 -7.45
CA GLY A 278 6.43 0.26 -8.35
C GLY A 278 5.47 -0.90 -8.59
N TRP A 279 4.69 -0.78 -9.64
CA TRP A 279 3.69 -1.76 -10.10
C TRP A 279 3.60 -1.67 -11.63
N ASP A 280 2.93 -2.62 -12.25
CA ASP A 280 2.67 -2.59 -13.69
C ASP A 280 1.22 -2.14 -13.93
N ASP A 281 1.03 -0.95 -14.50
CA ASP A 281 -0.30 -0.37 -14.76
C ASP A 281 -1.16 -1.24 -15.68
N GLU A 282 -0.56 -2.04 -16.55
CA GLU A 282 -1.25 -2.98 -17.43
C GLU A 282 -2.08 -4.03 -16.67
N TYR A 283 -1.79 -4.26 -15.38
CA TYR A 283 -2.54 -5.20 -14.53
C TYR A 283 -3.65 -4.55 -13.70
N ASN A 284 -3.88 -3.24 -13.82
CA ASN A 284 -4.91 -2.57 -13.04
C ASN A 284 -6.32 -3.08 -13.33
N ALA A 285 -6.64 -3.37 -14.59
CA ALA A 285 -7.94 -3.95 -14.97
C ALA A 285 -8.11 -5.35 -14.37
N GLU A 286 -7.09 -6.20 -14.48
CA GLU A 286 -7.09 -7.54 -13.88
C GLU A 286 -7.21 -7.49 -12.34
N LEU A 287 -6.58 -6.51 -11.69
CA LEU A 287 -6.73 -6.30 -10.25
C LEU A 287 -8.16 -5.90 -9.88
N ALA A 288 -8.80 -5.04 -10.67
CA ALA A 288 -10.19 -4.66 -10.45
C ALA A 288 -11.13 -5.87 -10.58
N ASP A 289 -10.91 -6.75 -11.57
CA ASP A 289 -11.63 -8.01 -11.74
C ASP A 289 -11.39 -8.97 -10.57
N ASP A 290 -10.16 -9.09 -10.08
CA ASP A 290 -9.81 -9.90 -8.92
C ASP A 290 -10.50 -9.42 -7.63
N MET A 291 -10.59 -8.11 -7.44
CA MET A 291 -11.35 -7.54 -6.33
C MET A 291 -12.85 -7.85 -6.46
N ALA A 292 -13.41 -7.73 -7.67
CA ALA A 292 -14.81 -8.03 -7.93
C ALA A 292 -15.16 -9.52 -7.73
N ALA A 293 -14.23 -10.41 -8.07
CA ALA A 293 -14.36 -11.85 -7.86
C ALA A 293 -14.09 -12.28 -6.39
N GLY A 294 -13.67 -11.38 -5.52
CA GLY A 294 -13.27 -11.70 -4.15
C GLY A 294 -11.94 -12.46 -4.04
N ALA A 295 -11.15 -12.47 -5.10
CA ALA A 295 -9.82 -13.08 -5.12
C ALA A 295 -8.76 -12.19 -4.41
N VAL A 296 -9.04 -10.90 -4.31
CA VAL A 296 -8.30 -9.93 -3.49
C VAL A 296 -9.26 -9.32 -2.48
N VAL A 297 -9.00 -9.56 -1.19
CA VAL A 297 -9.88 -9.18 -0.06
C VAL A 297 -9.23 -8.04 0.71
N ILE A 298 -9.77 -6.83 0.56
CA ILE A 298 -9.23 -5.62 1.20
C ILE A 298 -10.18 -5.06 2.25
N THR A 299 -11.48 -5.08 2.01
CA THR A 299 -12.49 -4.44 2.88
C THR A 299 -12.36 -4.79 4.37
N PRO A 300 -12.23 -6.07 4.79
CA PRO A 300 -12.10 -6.42 6.21
C PRO A 300 -10.74 -6.02 6.81
N LEU A 301 -9.76 -5.68 6.00
CA LEU A 301 -8.45 -5.20 6.45
C LEU A 301 -8.45 -3.69 6.74
N ILE A 302 -9.51 -2.96 6.36
CA ILE A 302 -9.64 -1.51 6.61
C ILE A 302 -10.14 -1.30 8.03
N THR A 303 -9.24 -0.94 8.92
CA THR A 303 -9.55 -0.66 10.34
C THR A 303 -10.00 0.78 10.57
N HIS A 304 -9.59 1.71 9.70
CA HIS A 304 -9.86 3.14 9.90
C HIS A 304 -10.39 3.79 8.62
N ARG A 305 -11.58 4.42 8.75
CA ARG A 305 -12.16 5.33 7.76
C ARG A 305 -12.24 6.71 8.41
N VAL A 306 -11.30 7.57 8.09
CA VAL A 306 -11.10 8.85 8.77
C VAL A 306 -11.58 10.00 7.88
N PRO A 307 -12.45 10.91 8.36
CA PRO A 307 -12.77 12.15 7.63
C PRO A 307 -11.47 12.93 7.33
N PHE A 308 -11.35 13.47 6.13
CA PHE A 308 -10.12 14.15 5.69
C PHE A 308 -9.71 15.32 6.58
N GLU A 309 -10.67 15.98 7.23
CA GLU A 309 -10.43 17.07 8.18
C GLU A 309 -9.61 16.60 9.40
N LYS A 310 -9.71 15.30 9.72
CA LYS A 310 -8.94 14.67 10.79
C LYS A 310 -7.64 14.01 10.32
N ALA A 311 -7.18 14.31 9.10
CA ALA A 311 -5.94 13.76 8.59
C ALA A 311 -4.73 14.01 9.52
N PRO A 312 -4.56 15.18 10.18
CA PRO A 312 -3.47 15.35 11.15
C PRO A 312 -3.46 14.28 12.24
N SER A 313 -4.61 13.99 12.88
CA SER A 313 -4.71 12.95 13.90
C SER A 313 -4.52 11.53 13.33
N ALA A 314 -4.93 11.30 12.08
CA ALA A 314 -4.69 10.02 11.40
C ALA A 314 -3.19 9.76 11.23
N TYR A 315 -2.40 10.78 10.85
CA TYR A 315 -0.96 10.66 10.73
C TYR A 315 -0.24 10.59 12.08
N GLU A 316 -0.75 11.25 13.12
CA GLU A 316 -0.28 11.08 14.50
C GLU A 316 -0.42 9.61 14.94
N LEU A 317 -1.58 8.98 14.70
CA LEU A 317 -1.78 7.55 14.94
C LEU A 317 -0.77 6.67 14.19
N VAL A 318 -0.52 6.96 12.90
CA VAL A 318 0.45 6.22 12.09
C VAL A 318 1.88 6.36 12.62
N LEU A 319 2.23 7.51 13.19
CA LEU A 319 3.57 7.77 13.72
C LEU A 319 3.78 7.13 15.11
N GLU A 320 2.82 7.31 16.00
CA GLU A 320 2.97 7.00 17.42
C GLU A 320 2.42 5.63 17.80
N HIS A 321 1.36 5.18 17.10
CA HIS A 321 0.64 3.95 17.42
C HIS A 321 0.37 3.08 16.18
N PRO A 322 1.41 2.75 15.37
CA PRO A 322 1.23 1.98 14.14
C PRO A 322 0.64 0.58 14.35
N GLU A 323 0.72 0.05 15.57
CA GLU A 323 0.13 -1.24 15.95
C GLU A 323 -1.40 -1.20 16.05
N GLN A 324 -2.00 -0.01 16.22
CA GLN A 324 -3.45 0.16 16.36
C GLN A 324 -4.17 0.20 15.02
N SER A 325 -3.44 0.27 13.91
CA SER A 325 -4.03 0.36 12.58
C SER A 325 -3.48 -0.69 11.62
N LEU A 326 -4.34 -1.17 10.71
CA LEU A 326 -3.95 -2.03 9.60
C LEU A 326 -4.19 -1.30 8.28
N GLY A 327 -5.41 -1.24 7.76
CA GLY A 327 -5.78 -0.43 6.60
C GLY A 327 -6.40 0.90 7.03
N MET A 328 -5.99 2.00 6.41
CA MET A 328 -6.52 3.33 6.67
C MET A 328 -6.86 4.05 5.37
N VAL A 329 -8.05 4.67 5.33
CA VAL A 329 -8.48 5.52 4.23
C VAL A 329 -9.01 6.85 4.76
N LEU A 330 -8.77 7.93 4.00
CA LEU A 330 -9.39 9.23 4.23
C LEU A 330 -10.67 9.32 3.40
N SER A 331 -11.78 9.73 4.02
CA SER A 331 -13.07 9.97 3.35
C SER A 331 -13.23 11.45 2.99
N TRP A 332 -13.65 11.72 1.74
CA TRP A 332 -13.71 13.07 1.14
C TRP A 332 -15.15 13.55 0.90
N SER A 333 -16.14 12.70 1.02
CA SER A 333 -17.55 13.05 0.85
C SER A 333 -18.41 12.47 1.96
N ALA A 334 -19.51 13.14 2.31
CA ALA A 334 -20.50 12.63 3.26
C ALA A 334 -21.13 11.29 2.82
N ALA A 335 -21.16 11.00 1.52
CA ALA A 335 -21.62 9.73 0.96
C ALA A 335 -20.62 8.57 1.17
N GLY A 336 -19.36 8.89 1.48
CA GLY A 336 -18.32 7.90 1.82
C GLY A 336 -18.32 7.46 3.28
N ALA A 337 -19.04 8.14 4.14
CA ALA A 337 -19.29 7.74 5.52
C ALA A 337 -20.39 6.65 5.54
N GLY A 338 -20.03 5.42 5.16
CA GLY A 338 -20.83 4.24 5.51
C GLY A 338 -20.92 4.11 7.05
N PRO A 339 -21.80 3.24 7.59
CA PRO A 339 -21.95 3.10 9.03
C PRO A 339 -20.58 2.83 9.65
N ALA A 340 -20.10 3.80 10.41
CA ALA A 340 -18.87 3.69 11.16
C ALA A 340 -19.01 2.46 12.08
N SER A 341 -18.12 1.49 11.93
CA SER A 341 -17.76 0.69 13.09
C SER A 341 -17.21 1.72 14.09
N GLN A 342 -17.97 1.96 15.16
CA GLN A 342 -17.68 2.99 16.13
C GLN A 342 -16.40 2.63 16.89
N THR A 343 -15.27 3.10 16.37
CA THR A 343 -14.11 3.35 17.21
C THR A 343 -14.17 4.84 17.52
N THR A 344 -14.80 5.16 18.65
CA THR A 344 -14.90 6.50 19.20
C THR A 344 -13.51 6.96 19.58
N PHE A 345 -12.98 7.94 18.86
CA PHE A 345 -11.87 8.74 19.34
C PHE A 345 -12.41 9.60 20.50
N ALA A 346 -11.97 9.30 21.72
CA ALA A 346 -12.17 10.17 22.88
C ALA A 346 -11.20 11.35 22.81
#